data_222e1b81fc368f49ab15c7b2c023e4bf
#
_entry.id   222e1b81fc368f49ab15c7b2c023e4bf
#
_cell.length_a   1.000
_cell.length_b   1.000
_cell.length_c   1.000
_cell.angle_alpha   90.00
_cell.angle_beta   90.00
_cell.angle_gamma   90.00
#
_symmetry.space_group_name_H-M   'P 1'
#
loop_
_entity.id
_entity.type
_entity.pdbx_description
1 polymer ?
#
loop_
_entity_poly.entity_id
_entity_poly.type
_entity_poly.pdbx_seq_one_letter_code
_entity_poly.pdbx_strand_id
1 'polypeptide(L)'
;MKKIFYGIVAFVVVLLIALCTILFTSFGNNIVANIAQKKIKENAGLDVNITRFNLRFSSLELQANIANMADFNLKGALSPFKLGFDLDYLISLKQNYAKNLGLNLNQNLSFGGKIQGKASDFTLDGRGYLLGSNVFLNARMYNYSPIALNLDAKNLKIEEILHLLSYPSYAKGFLNAQAKISAQNLKPDGNIIIKLDTSYINYEAIKKDFSLDLPLNSNPKAEILANVKEDKIYAVSKIYNDYLNLQTQKTLYDMSKNILSTDFNLNIPSLAKLEKLTKTRLNGSLGVIGETSVVNNALSSLNAQVIGLGGEVKASLKHNKIFADINEASLEKLLALAGYGALVSGNLNAKLLNADLDFSNFDLEAKINNAKINTNELKKIAKIELPNTIFSLDAKANAKNSNISYNALLASNLLNIKKLQGTYNLKNSELNTDLNAFIDDLSQFSAIAGQKLQGKADLNAKAHIIGTQIQNLNANANLADGVIKADSNGKKLDLNIDKLDLSKLFVIAGMPNYASGVVNAKVNLDNIDFNNLNGKANLEAKGILNAATLSKILN
;
A
#
# COMPACT_ATOMS: atom_id res chain seq x y z
N MET A 1 -20.60 80.93 -34.79
CA MET A 1 -20.56 79.61 -34.09
C MET A 1 -20.59 78.42 -34.99
N LYS A 2 -21.48 78.29 -35.99
CA LYS A 2 -21.51 77.09 -36.87
C LYS A 2 -20.20 76.83 -37.63
N LYS A 3 -19.54 77.88 -38.19
CA LYS A 3 -18.27 77.73 -38.93
C LYS A 3 -17.10 77.24 -38.08
N ILE A 4 -17.04 77.64 -36.80
CA ILE A 4 -16.00 77.22 -35.81
C ILE A 4 -16.24 75.72 -35.45
N PHE A 5 -17.51 75.39 -35.25
CA PHE A 5 -17.86 73.93 -34.96
C PHE A 5 -17.47 73.02 -36.11
N TYR A 6 -17.77 73.40 -37.37
CA TYR A 6 -17.36 72.63 -38.53
C TYR A 6 -15.84 72.55 -38.68
N GLY A 7 -15.12 73.63 -38.35
CA GLY A 7 -13.66 73.64 -38.36
C GLY A 7 -13.06 72.71 -37.32
N ILE A 8 -13.60 72.66 -36.09
CA ILE A 8 -13.18 71.75 -35.03
C ILE A 8 -13.47 70.26 -35.44
N VAL A 9 -14.67 70.00 -35.96
CA VAL A 9 -15.05 68.67 -36.43
C VAL A 9 -14.14 68.20 -37.57
N ALA A 10 -13.87 69.09 -38.55
CA ALA A 10 -12.95 68.77 -39.65
C ALA A 10 -11.53 68.50 -39.15
N PHE A 11 -11.02 69.30 -38.19
CA PHE A 11 -9.71 69.12 -37.56
C PHE A 11 -9.63 67.77 -36.81
N VAL A 12 -10.64 67.43 -36.00
CA VAL A 12 -10.72 66.16 -35.31
C VAL A 12 -10.76 64.98 -36.28
N VAL A 13 -11.53 65.09 -37.36
CA VAL A 13 -11.59 64.05 -38.42
C VAL A 13 -10.24 63.88 -39.11
N VAL A 14 -9.57 65.00 -39.47
CA VAL A 14 -8.22 64.94 -40.07
C VAL A 14 -7.20 64.35 -39.11
N LEU A 15 -7.29 64.73 -37.85
CA LEU A 15 -6.41 64.19 -36.80
C LEU A 15 -6.64 62.68 -36.60
N LEU A 16 -7.89 62.24 -36.58
CA LEU A 16 -8.25 60.81 -36.54
C LEU A 16 -7.77 60.05 -37.78
N ILE A 17 -7.93 60.63 -38.97
CA ILE A 17 -7.42 60.02 -40.21
C ILE A 17 -5.89 59.93 -40.17
N ALA A 18 -5.19 60.99 -39.74
CA ALA A 18 -3.75 61.00 -39.61
C ALA A 18 -3.28 59.98 -38.57
N LEU A 19 -3.95 59.88 -37.43
CA LEU A 19 -3.65 58.88 -36.40
C LEU A 19 -3.86 57.44 -36.90
N CYS A 20 -4.98 57.18 -37.57
CA CYS A 20 -5.28 55.90 -38.19
C CYS A 20 -4.26 55.59 -39.31
N THR A 21 -3.89 56.56 -40.12
CA THR A 21 -2.88 56.35 -41.18
C THR A 21 -1.53 56.01 -40.58
N ILE A 22 -1.10 56.68 -39.51
CA ILE A 22 0.15 56.40 -38.82
C ILE A 22 0.10 54.98 -38.19
N LEU A 23 -0.98 54.63 -37.51
CA LEU A 23 -1.14 53.32 -36.87
C LEU A 23 -1.06 52.16 -37.85
N PHE A 24 -1.60 52.31 -39.06
CA PHE A 24 -1.63 51.25 -40.09
C PHE A 24 -0.43 51.26 -41.05
N THR A 25 0.56 52.13 -40.83
CA THR A 25 1.84 52.12 -41.54
C THR A 25 2.84 51.20 -40.89
N SER A 26 3.92 50.84 -41.60
CA SER A 26 5.01 50.02 -41.05
C SER A 26 5.66 50.71 -39.84
N PHE A 27 5.74 52.03 -39.82
CA PHE A 27 6.26 52.80 -38.68
C PHE A 27 5.36 52.67 -37.44
N GLY A 28 4.07 52.89 -37.59
CA GLY A 28 3.09 52.74 -36.50
C GLY A 28 3.01 51.30 -35.99
N ASN A 29 3.04 50.32 -36.90
CA ASN A 29 3.07 48.91 -36.54
C ASN A 29 4.28 48.56 -35.67
N ASN A 30 5.48 49.08 -35.95
CA ASN A 30 6.68 48.87 -35.15
C ASN A 30 6.55 49.50 -33.74
N ILE A 31 5.96 50.68 -33.64
CA ILE A 31 5.70 51.30 -32.35
C ILE A 31 4.73 50.45 -31.50
N VAL A 32 3.62 50.02 -32.11
CA VAL A 32 2.63 49.17 -31.42
C VAL A 32 3.26 47.84 -30.98
N ALA A 33 4.05 47.20 -31.86
CA ALA A 33 4.76 45.94 -31.50
C ALA A 33 5.71 46.14 -30.30
N ASN A 34 6.50 47.21 -30.30
CA ASN A 34 7.43 47.52 -29.19
C ASN A 34 6.70 47.80 -27.86
N ILE A 35 5.58 48.56 -27.95
CA ILE A 35 4.75 48.82 -26.75
C ILE A 35 4.13 47.49 -26.26
N ALA A 36 3.63 46.65 -27.13
CA ALA A 36 3.06 45.33 -26.80
C ALA A 36 4.10 44.41 -26.13
N GLN A 37 5.29 44.32 -26.69
CA GLN A 37 6.40 43.53 -26.08
C GLN A 37 6.72 44.03 -24.66
N LYS A 38 6.86 45.37 -24.49
CA LYS A 38 7.15 45.95 -23.20
C LYS A 38 6.03 45.69 -22.17
N LYS A 39 4.76 45.86 -22.56
CA LYS A 39 3.61 45.59 -21.71
C LYS A 39 3.44 44.13 -21.31
N ILE A 40 3.71 43.20 -22.23
CA ILE A 40 3.70 41.77 -21.95
C ILE A 40 4.80 41.42 -20.95
N LYS A 41 6.00 41.98 -21.11
CA LYS A 41 7.12 41.79 -20.18
C LYS A 41 6.78 42.38 -18.79
N GLU A 42 6.24 43.58 -18.71
CA GLU A 42 5.86 44.24 -17.45
C GLU A 42 4.73 43.51 -16.71
N ASN A 43 3.69 43.09 -17.41
CA ASN A 43 2.49 42.52 -16.79
C ASN A 43 2.52 41.01 -16.60
N ALA A 44 3.17 40.27 -17.51
CA ALA A 44 3.20 38.81 -17.49
C ALA A 44 4.60 38.21 -17.20
N GLY A 45 5.65 39.02 -17.14
CA GLY A 45 7.02 38.59 -16.95
C GLY A 45 7.58 37.76 -18.12
N LEU A 46 6.87 37.73 -19.26
CA LEU A 46 7.25 36.95 -20.44
C LEU A 46 8.08 37.78 -21.41
N ASP A 47 9.22 37.25 -21.81
CA ASP A 47 10.04 37.81 -22.90
C ASP A 47 9.40 37.39 -24.24
N VAL A 48 8.81 38.34 -24.95
CA VAL A 48 8.20 38.13 -26.27
C VAL A 48 8.96 38.94 -27.30
N ASN A 49 9.46 38.27 -28.33
CA ASN A 49 10.06 38.92 -29.49
C ASN A 49 9.08 38.86 -30.66
N ILE A 50 8.47 39.99 -31.01
CA ILE A 50 7.56 40.11 -32.16
C ILE A 50 8.39 40.27 -33.42
N THR A 51 8.45 39.23 -34.25
CA THR A 51 9.24 39.19 -35.47
C THR A 51 8.48 39.78 -36.66
N ARG A 52 7.16 39.75 -36.66
CA ARG A 52 6.29 40.34 -37.63
C ARG A 52 5.02 40.88 -36.99
N PHE A 53 4.70 42.14 -37.24
CA PHE A 53 3.46 42.75 -36.82
C PHE A 53 2.93 43.58 -37.97
N ASN A 54 1.77 43.23 -38.49
CA ASN A 54 1.14 43.90 -39.63
C ASN A 54 -0.35 44.15 -39.30
N LEU A 55 -0.62 45.28 -38.70
CA LEU A 55 -1.97 45.72 -38.42
C LEU A 55 -2.47 46.63 -39.57
N ARG A 56 -3.57 46.24 -40.17
CA ARG A 56 -4.31 47.03 -41.17
C ARG A 56 -5.72 47.29 -40.65
N PHE A 57 -6.44 48.14 -41.33
CA PHE A 57 -7.80 48.50 -40.92
C PHE A 57 -8.74 47.30 -40.75
N SER A 58 -8.63 46.31 -41.65
CA SER A 58 -9.49 45.10 -41.66
C SER A 58 -8.75 43.77 -41.43
N SER A 59 -7.47 43.80 -41.11
CA SER A 59 -6.68 42.56 -40.89
C SER A 59 -5.55 42.76 -39.91
N LEU A 60 -5.17 41.67 -39.26
CA LEU A 60 -4.02 41.55 -38.36
C LEU A 60 -3.16 40.32 -38.78
N GLU A 61 -1.86 40.53 -38.81
CA GLU A 61 -0.89 39.43 -38.89
C GLU A 61 0.19 39.69 -37.82
N LEU A 62 0.40 38.72 -36.93
CA LEU A 62 1.39 38.76 -35.87
C LEU A 62 2.17 37.45 -35.86
N GLN A 63 3.49 37.57 -35.84
CA GLN A 63 4.40 36.46 -35.57
C GLN A 63 5.29 36.86 -34.39
N ALA A 64 5.38 36.00 -33.43
CA ALA A 64 6.16 36.25 -32.23
C ALA A 64 6.87 34.96 -31.75
N ASN A 65 8.03 35.17 -31.13
CA ASN A 65 8.72 34.14 -30.38
C ASN A 65 8.58 34.46 -28.89
N ILE A 66 8.04 33.52 -28.14
CA ILE A 66 7.80 33.68 -26.71
C ILE A 66 8.97 33.04 -25.95
N ALA A 67 9.82 33.86 -25.33
CA ALA A 67 10.94 33.45 -24.47
C ALA A 67 11.87 32.38 -25.13
N ASN A 68 11.97 32.36 -26.44
CA ASN A 68 12.59 31.29 -27.25
C ASN A 68 11.96 29.89 -27.07
N MET A 69 10.90 29.75 -26.27
CA MET A 69 10.25 28.48 -25.95
C MET A 69 9.18 28.10 -26.98
N ALA A 70 8.43 29.08 -27.48
CA ALA A 70 7.35 28.84 -28.40
C ALA A 70 7.29 29.88 -29.53
N ASP A 71 6.88 29.44 -30.71
CA ASP A 71 6.52 30.30 -31.82
C ASP A 71 5.00 30.49 -31.80
N PHE A 72 4.55 31.73 -31.95
CA PHE A 72 3.15 32.12 -32.01
C PHE A 72 2.87 32.83 -33.32
N ASN A 73 1.86 32.38 -34.01
CA ASN A 73 1.35 32.99 -35.24
C ASN A 73 -0.13 33.34 -35.08
N LEU A 74 -0.52 34.53 -35.48
CA LEU A 74 -1.90 34.99 -35.45
C LEU A 74 -2.19 35.78 -36.72
N LYS A 75 -3.26 35.45 -37.44
CA LYS A 75 -3.66 36.16 -38.64
C LYS A 75 -5.16 36.10 -38.83
N GLY A 76 -5.73 37.14 -39.43
CA GLY A 76 -7.14 37.10 -39.83
C GLY A 76 -7.77 38.49 -39.98
N ALA A 77 -9.08 38.49 -39.89
CA ALA A 77 -9.90 39.68 -40.18
C ALA A 77 -10.21 40.46 -38.87
N LEU A 78 -10.22 41.76 -39.01
CA LEU A 78 -10.71 42.72 -38.03
C LEU A 78 -11.96 43.42 -38.54
N SER A 79 -12.90 43.67 -37.65
CA SER A 79 -14.13 44.44 -37.94
C SER A 79 -14.19 45.68 -37.02
N PRO A 80 -13.47 46.75 -37.33
CA PRO A 80 -13.29 47.91 -36.42
C PRO A 80 -14.61 48.53 -35.98
N PHE A 81 -15.57 48.66 -36.90
CA PHE A 81 -16.90 49.25 -36.59
C PHE A 81 -17.72 48.39 -35.61
N LYS A 82 -17.50 47.07 -35.59
CA LYS A 82 -18.17 46.14 -34.69
C LYS A 82 -17.29 45.77 -33.47
N LEU A 83 -16.07 46.33 -33.41
CA LEU A 83 -15.02 45.97 -32.44
C LEU A 83 -14.78 44.47 -32.35
N GLY A 84 -14.91 43.77 -33.51
CA GLY A 84 -14.84 42.33 -33.61
C GLY A 84 -13.58 41.86 -34.33
N PHE A 85 -13.30 40.58 -34.17
CA PHE A 85 -12.21 39.89 -34.84
C PHE A 85 -12.56 38.44 -35.17
N ASP A 86 -11.94 37.88 -36.22
CA ASP A 86 -11.92 36.47 -36.60
C ASP A 86 -10.49 36.16 -37.04
N LEU A 87 -9.74 35.53 -36.10
CA LEU A 87 -8.31 35.32 -36.23
C LEU A 87 -7.98 33.83 -36.12
N ASP A 88 -7.18 33.34 -37.04
CA ASP A 88 -6.54 32.01 -36.91
C ASP A 88 -5.26 32.16 -36.09
N TYR A 89 -5.04 31.24 -35.16
CA TYR A 89 -3.82 31.18 -34.36
C TYR A 89 -3.13 29.84 -34.44
N LEU A 90 -1.81 29.82 -34.26
CA LEU A 90 -0.98 28.64 -34.11
C LEU A 90 0.10 28.94 -33.08
N ILE A 91 0.17 28.12 -32.04
CA ILE A 91 1.27 28.12 -31.09
C ILE A 91 2.04 26.80 -31.24
N SER A 92 3.37 26.88 -31.27
CA SER A 92 4.24 25.73 -31.41
C SER A 92 5.32 25.78 -30.32
N LEU A 93 5.20 24.91 -29.31
CA LEU A 93 6.18 24.74 -28.24
C LEU A 93 7.36 23.92 -28.77
N LYS A 94 8.57 24.44 -28.65
CA LYS A 94 9.80 23.80 -29.12
C LYS A 94 10.25 22.71 -28.16
N GLN A 95 10.57 21.54 -28.67
CA GLN A 95 11.06 20.39 -27.89
C GLN A 95 12.23 20.74 -26.98
N ASN A 96 13.23 21.44 -27.50
CA ASN A 96 14.47 21.74 -26.78
C ASN A 96 14.25 22.63 -25.54
N TYR A 97 13.22 23.46 -25.54
CA TYR A 97 12.92 24.38 -24.44
C TYR A 97 11.88 23.84 -23.44
N ALA A 98 11.13 22.82 -23.82
CA ALA A 98 10.16 22.19 -22.93
C ALA A 98 10.83 21.60 -21.68
N LYS A 99 12.09 21.17 -21.78
CA LYS A 99 12.91 20.68 -20.66
C LYS A 99 13.07 21.72 -19.55
N ASN A 100 13.14 22.99 -19.87
CA ASN A 100 13.24 24.08 -18.88
C ASN A 100 11.95 24.23 -18.06
N LEU A 101 10.84 23.71 -18.59
CA LEU A 101 9.54 23.63 -17.90
C LEU A 101 9.33 22.28 -17.17
N GLY A 102 10.35 21.44 -17.10
CA GLY A 102 10.24 20.08 -16.56
C GLY A 102 9.50 19.10 -17.48
N LEU A 103 9.27 19.48 -18.75
CA LEU A 103 8.55 18.66 -19.73
C LEU A 103 9.53 17.99 -20.70
N ASN A 104 9.41 16.69 -20.88
CA ASN A 104 10.21 15.93 -21.84
C ASN A 104 9.38 15.62 -23.08
N LEU A 105 9.60 16.36 -24.17
CA LEU A 105 8.85 16.19 -25.41
C LEU A 105 9.63 15.34 -26.42
N ASN A 106 8.94 14.47 -27.15
CA ASN A 106 9.51 13.71 -28.28
C ASN A 106 9.54 14.54 -29.57
N GLN A 107 8.70 15.58 -29.67
CA GLN A 107 8.59 16.47 -30.82
C GLN A 107 8.04 17.83 -30.39
N ASN A 108 8.10 18.82 -31.28
CA ASN A 108 7.41 20.08 -31.05
C ASN A 108 5.90 19.84 -30.89
N LEU A 109 5.29 20.50 -29.90
CA LEU A 109 3.83 20.47 -29.74
C LEU A 109 3.22 21.68 -30.47
N SER A 110 2.27 21.41 -31.36
CA SER A 110 1.55 22.48 -32.06
C SER A 110 0.06 22.43 -31.71
N PHE A 111 -0.47 23.60 -31.36
CA PHE A 111 -1.88 23.80 -31.05
C PHE A 111 -2.39 25.04 -31.78
N GLY A 112 -3.45 24.89 -32.54
CA GLY A 112 -3.96 25.99 -33.33
C GLY A 112 -5.47 25.93 -33.56
N GLY A 113 -6.04 27.05 -33.99
CA GLY A 113 -7.46 27.17 -34.20
C GLY A 113 -7.90 28.60 -34.46
N LYS A 114 -9.06 28.98 -33.93
CA LYS A 114 -9.66 30.31 -34.15
C LYS A 114 -9.91 31.04 -32.83
N ILE A 115 -9.74 32.37 -32.88
CA ILE A 115 -10.19 33.30 -31.86
C ILE A 115 -11.21 34.23 -32.53
N GLN A 116 -12.46 34.19 -32.06
CA GLN A 116 -13.56 34.93 -32.70
C GLN A 116 -14.39 35.67 -31.67
N GLY A 117 -14.76 36.91 -31.95
CA GLY A 117 -15.64 37.67 -31.09
C GLY A 117 -15.29 39.14 -31.03
N LYS A 118 -15.52 39.74 -29.87
CA LYS A 118 -15.13 41.13 -29.53
C LYS A 118 -14.04 41.10 -28.46
N ALA A 119 -13.29 42.18 -28.29
CA ALA A 119 -12.21 42.26 -27.33
C ALA A 119 -12.62 41.87 -25.88
N SER A 120 -13.87 42.19 -25.51
CA SER A 120 -14.42 41.90 -24.17
C SER A 120 -15.18 40.55 -24.08
N ASP A 121 -15.54 39.92 -25.22
CA ASP A 121 -16.31 38.67 -25.25
C ASP A 121 -15.93 37.87 -26.50
N PHE A 122 -15.12 36.85 -26.35
CA PHE A 122 -14.65 36.04 -27.46
C PHE A 122 -14.53 34.55 -27.12
N THR A 123 -14.59 33.74 -28.18
CA THR A 123 -14.33 32.29 -28.11
C THR A 123 -12.96 31.98 -28.67
N LEU A 124 -12.31 30.98 -28.07
CA LEU A 124 -11.08 30.37 -28.53
C LEU A 124 -11.38 28.91 -28.83
N ASP A 125 -11.35 28.53 -30.09
CA ASP A 125 -11.45 27.15 -30.53
C ASP A 125 -10.05 26.66 -30.93
N GLY A 126 -9.67 25.46 -30.48
CA GLY A 126 -8.36 24.92 -30.78
C GLY A 126 -8.34 23.42 -30.91
N ARG A 127 -7.38 22.98 -31.68
CA ARG A 127 -7.04 21.57 -31.85
C ARG A 127 -5.54 21.42 -31.97
N GLY A 128 -5.05 20.31 -31.44
CA GLY A 128 -3.65 19.98 -31.55
C GLY A 128 -3.44 18.47 -31.52
N TYR A 129 -2.32 18.03 -32.06
CA TYR A 129 -1.89 16.65 -31.91
C TYR A 129 -0.92 16.58 -30.75
N LEU A 130 -1.41 16.05 -29.62
CA LEU A 130 -0.68 15.97 -28.35
C LEU A 130 -0.67 14.53 -27.84
N LEU A 131 0.46 14.07 -27.32
CA LEU A 131 0.57 12.77 -26.65
C LEU A 131 0.02 11.61 -27.49
N GLY A 132 0.29 11.64 -28.79
CA GLY A 132 -0.13 10.60 -29.72
C GLY A 132 -1.59 10.67 -30.17
N SER A 133 -2.31 11.78 -29.87
CA SER A 133 -3.73 11.91 -30.24
C SER A 133 -4.16 13.36 -30.50
N ASN A 134 -5.37 13.49 -31.05
CA ASN A 134 -6.00 14.79 -31.27
C ASN A 134 -6.68 15.26 -29.97
N VAL A 135 -6.40 16.49 -29.58
CA VAL A 135 -7.02 17.20 -28.45
C VAL A 135 -7.79 18.39 -28.98
N PHE A 136 -9.02 18.57 -28.52
CA PHE A 136 -9.90 19.67 -28.86
C PHE A 136 -10.14 20.52 -27.60
N LEU A 137 -10.03 21.82 -27.76
CA LEU A 137 -10.28 22.83 -26.73
C LEU A 137 -11.25 23.86 -27.28
N ASN A 138 -12.27 24.21 -26.49
CA ASN A 138 -13.11 25.37 -26.71
C ASN A 138 -13.19 26.16 -25.41
N ALA A 139 -12.84 27.45 -25.47
CA ALA A 139 -12.92 28.33 -24.32
C ALA A 139 -13.68 29.61 -24.68
N ARG A 140 -14.48 30.13 -23.75
CA ARG A 140 -15.10 31.45 -23.85
C ARG A 140 -14.48 32.37 -22.82
N MET A 141 -14.10 33.54 -23.31
CA MET A 141 -13.49 34.60 -22.50
C MET A 141 -14.46 35.80 -22.40
N TYR A 142 -14.65 36.32 -21.21
CA TYR A 142 -15.42 37.53 -20.96
C TYR A 142 -14.61 38.45 -20.06
N ASN A 143 -14.45 39.72 -20.49
CA ASN A 143 -13.57 40.71 -19.84
C ASN A 143 -12.19 40.10 -19.52
N TYR A 144 -11.59 39.39 -20.50
CA TYR A 144 -10.28 38.73 -20.42
C TYR A 144 -10.19 37.62 -19.37
N SER A 145 -11.34 37.17 -18.80
CA SER A 145 -11.41 36.08 -17.85
C SER A 145 -12.08 34.85 -18.50
N PRO A 146 -11.58 33.65 -18.31
CA PRO A 146 -12.23 32.43 -18.82
C PRO A 146 -13.55 32.19 -18.07
N ILE A 147 -14.66 32.12 -18.82
CA ILE A 147 -15.99 31.84 -18.28
C ILE A 147 -16.54 30.48 -18.67
N ALA A 148 -15.96 29.83 -19.67
CA ALA A 148 -16.27 28.47 -20.02
C ALA A 148 -15.05 27.79 -20.66
N LEU A 149 -14.88 26.50 -20.37
CA LEU A 149 -13.84 25.64 -20.93
C LEU A 149 -14.44 24.26 -21.24
N ASN A 150 -14.31 23.82 -22.48
CA ASN A 150 -14.60 22.45 -22.89
C ASN A 150 -13.31 21.83 -23.43
N LEU A 151 -12.93 20.70 -22.89
CA LEU A 151 -11.79 19.89 -23.33
C LEU A 151 -12.29 18.50 -23.73
N ASP A 152 -11.86 18.01 -24.89
CA ASP A 152 -12.05 16.62 -25.32
C ASP A 152 -10.72 16.07 -25.85
N ALA A 153 -10.19 15.10 -25.12
CA ALA A 153 -8.95 14.42 -25.44
C ALA A 153 -9.19 12.92 -25.40
N LYS A 154 -9.10 12.26 -26.55
CA LYS A 154 -9.38 10.83 -26.71
C LYS A 154 -8.12 10.10 -27.12
N ASN A 155 -7.92 8.91 -26.56
CA ASN A 155 -6.81 8.00 -26.88
C ASN A 155 -5.42 8.63 -26.71
N LEU A 156 -5.25 9.48 -25.68
CA LEU A 156 -3.92 9.94 -25.29
C LEU A 156 -3.08 8.73 -24.87
N LYS A 157 -1.86 8.62 -25.38
CA LYS A 157 -0.98 7.49 -25.07
C LYS A 157 -0.37 7.67 -23.67
N ILE A 158 -0.57 6.68 -22.80
CA ILE A 158 -0.06 6.70 -21.42
C ILE A 158 1.47 6.80 -21.39
N GLU A 159 2.16 6.07 -22.27
CA GLU A 159 3.61 6.13 -22.40
C GLU A 159 4.13 7.51 -22.79
N GLU A 160 3.39 8.27 -23.63
CA GLU A 160 3.75 9.64 -23.97
C GLU A 160 3.51 10.61 -22.82
N ILE A 161 2.46 10.39 -22.01
CA ILE A 161 2.20 11.17 -20.78
C ILE A 161 3.32 10.93 -19.77
N LEU A 162 3.71 9.69 -19.54
CA LEU A 162 4.81 9.34 -18.65
C LEU A 162 6.11 9.96 -19.11
N HIS A 163 6.41 9.87 -20.41
CA HIS A 163 7.60 10.46 -21.00
C HIS A 163 7.61 11.99 -20.83
N LEU A 164 6.46 12.65 -21.10
CA LEU A 164 6.30 14.09 -20.92
C LEU A 164 6.66 14.53 -19.49
N LEU A 165 6.27 13.75 -18.49
CA LEU A 165 6.55 14.00 -17.08
C LEU A 165 7.92 13.47 -16.62
N SER A 166 8.77 13.03 -17.53
CA SER A 166 10.10 12.47 -17.28
C SER A 166 10.08 11.20 -16.41
N TYR A 167 8.97 10.47 -16.40
CA TYR A 167 8.88 9.16 -15.78
C TYR A 167 9.28 8.04 -16.75
N PRO A 168 9.83 6.92 -16.26
CA PRO A 168 9.99 5.71 -17.05
C PRO A 168 8.66 5.23 -17.64
N SER A 169 8.70 4.49 -18.74
CA SER A 169 7.51 3.90 -19.34
C SER A 169 6.99 2.73 -18.47
N TYR A 170 6.34 3.04 -17.35
CA TYR A 170 5.77 2.04 -16.44
C TYR A 170 4.57 1.32 -17.03
N ALA A 171 3.84 1.98 -17.94
CA ALA A 171 2.64 1.43 -18.56
C ALA A 171 2.47 1.93 -19.99
N LYS A 172 1.73 1.17 -20.82
CA LYS A 172 1.20 1.59 -22.12
C LYS A 172 -0.30 1.42 -22.14
N GLY A 173 -0.96 2.22 -22.96
CA GLY A 173 -2.40 2.20 -23.11
C GLY A 173 -2.95 3.57 -23.46
N PHE A 174 -4.23 3.77 -23.16
CA PHE A 174 -4.94 4.97 -23.57
C PHE A 174 -5.62 5.65 -22.39
N LEU A 175 -5.58 6.98 -22.40
CA LEU A 175 -6.32 7.84 -21.49
C LEU A 175 -7.29 8.70 -22.31
N ASN A 176 -8.56 8.72 -21.92
CA ASN A 176 -9.56 9.64 -22.42
C ASN A 176 -9.90 10.65 -21.32
N ALA A 177 -9.90 11.94 -21.65
CA ALA A 177 -10.25 13.01 -20.72
C ALA A 177 -11.25 13.96 -21.36
N GLN A 178 -12.33 14.24 -20.66
CA GLN A 178 -13.32 15.24 -21.05
C GLN A 178 -13.57 16.17 -19.88
N ALA A 179 -13.61 17.47 -20.14
CA ALA A 179 -13.96 18.47 -19.13
C ALA A 179 -14.93 19.48 -19.73
N LYS A 180 -15.97 19.83 -18.94
CA LYS A 180 -16.88 20.95 -19.20
C LYS A 180 -16.96 21.78 -17.96
N ILE A 181 -16.31 22.93 -17.96
CA ILE A 181 -16.18 23.80 -16.82
C ILE A 181 -16.71 25.18 -17.21
N SER A 182 -17.57 25.75 -16.41
CA SER A 182 -17.97 27.15 -16.47
C SER A 182 -17.39 27.90 -15.26
N ALA A 183 -17.21 29.18 -15.37
CA ALA A 183 -16.75 29.99 -14.24
C ALA A 183 -17.56 31.30 -14.17
N GLN A 184 -18.09 31.58 -12.99
CA GLN A 184 -18.67 32.89 -12.67
C GLN A 184 -17.78 33.52 -11.61
N ASN A 185 -17.37 34.79 -11.86
CA ASN A 185 -16.45 35.50 -10.97
C ASN A 185 -15.18 34.67 -10.61
N LEU A 186 -14.59 34.00 -11.63
CA LEU A 186 -13.43 33.12 -11.47
C LEU A 186 -13.65 31.87 -10.60
N LYS A 187 -14.90 31.58 -10.23
CA LYS A 187 -15.25 30.38 -9.47
C LYS A 187 -15.67 29.28 -10.45
N PRO A 188 -14.85 28.22 -10.62
CA PRO A 188 -15.16 27.15 -11.55
C PRO A 188 -16.30 26.26 -11.03
N ASP A 189 -17.16 25.82 -11.95
CA ASP A 189 -18.19 24.81 -11.75
C ASP A 189 -18.27 23.94 -12.99
N GLY A 190 -18.22 22.62 -12.84
CA GLY A 190 -18.29 21.74 -14.01
C GLY A 190 -17.90 20.30 -13.74
N ASN A 191 -17.88 19.53 -14.82
CA ASN A 191 -17.65 18.09 -14.78
C ASN A 191 -16.37 17.70 -15.52
N ILE A 192 -15.69 16.70 -14.98
CA ILE A 192 -14.50 16.06 -15.56
C ILE A 192 -14.74 14.56 -15.61
N ILE A 193 -14.46 13.94 -16.75
CA ILE A 193 -14.53 12.49 -16.94
C ILE A 193 -13.15 12.03 -17.40
N ILE A 194 -12.57 11.08 -16.68
CA ILE A 194 -11.30 10.45 -17.07
C ILE A 194 -11.52 8.94 -17.14
N LYS A 195 -11.10 8.34 -18.26
CA LYS A 195 -11.07 6.88 -18.44
C LYS A 195 -9.67 6.47 -18.86
N LEU A 196 -9.14 5.48 -18.15
CA LEU A 196 -7.82 4.91 -18.39
C LEU A 196 -7.97 3.42 -18.70
N ASP A 197 -7.33 2.96 -19.76
CA ASP A 197 -7.26 1.56 -20.16
C ASP A 197 -5.80 1.20 -20.47
N THR A 198 -5.16 0.44 -19.57
CA THR A 198 -3.80 -0.03 -19.77
C THR A 198 -3.79 -1.33 -20.53
N SER A 199 -2.93 -1.40 -21.56
CA SER A 199 -2.71 -2.61 -22.37
C SER A 199 -1.46 -3.38 -21.96
N TYR A 200 -0.52 -2.70 -21.30
CA TYR A 200 0.76 -3.28 -20.91
C TYR A 200 1.30 -2.61 -19.64
N ILE A 201 1.89 -3.39 -18.75
CA ILE A 201 2.63 -2.93 -17.57
C ILE A 201 4.09 -3.37 -17.69
N ASN A 202 5.02 -2.45 -17.45
CA ASN A 202 6.44 -2.72 -17.38
C ASN A 202 6.82 -3.19 -15.96
N TYR A 203 6.71 -4.48 -15.74
CA TYR A 203 6.94 -5.11 -14.41
C TYR A 203 8.36 -4.88 -13.91
N GLU A 204 9.36 -4.93 -14.80
CA GLU A 204 10.77 -4.73 -14.43
C GLU A 204 11.04 -3.31 -13.94
N ALA A 205 10.50 -2.30 -14.63
CA ALA A 205 10.65 -0.91 -14.21
C ALA A 205 9.96 -0.67 -12.85
N ILE A 206 8.74 -1.21 -12.66
CA ILE A 206 8.01 -1.08 -11.40
C ILE A 206 8.75 -1.80 -10.26
N LYS A 207 9.26 -3.01 -10.50
CA LYS A 207 10.02 -3.76 -9.51
C LYS A 207 11.30 -3.03 -9.12
N LYS A 208 12.02 -2.47 -10.10
CA LYS A 208 13.25 -1.71 -9.87
C LYS A 208 13.02 -0.46 -9.02
N ASP A 209 12.01 0.34 -9.37
CA ASP A 209 11.85 1.68 -8.79
C ASP A 209 10.99 1.68 -7.52
N PHE A 210 10.06 0.73 -7.37
CA PHE A 210 9.13 0.63 -6.24
C PHE A 210 9.31 -0.63 -5.39
N SER A 211 10.21 -1.55 -5.76
CA SER A 211 10.39 -2.86 -5.10
C SER A 211 9.11 -3.71 -5.05
N LEU A 212 8.18 -3.49 -5.99
CA LEU A 212 6.90 -4.19 -6.09
C LEU A 212 6.97 -5.27 -7.19
N ASP A 213 6.77 -6.53 -6.80
CA ASP A 213 6.70 -7.68 -7.73
C ASP A 213 5.23 -7.94 -8.09
N LEU A 214 4.70 -7.17 -9.05
CA LEU A 214 3.30 -7.25 -9.45
C LEU A 214 2.99 -8.58 -10.15
N PRO A 215 1.77 -9.14 -9.99
CA PRO A 215 1.32 -10.29 -10.76
C PRO A 215 1.27 -9.97 -12.26
N LEU A 216 1.52 -10.96 -13.10
CA LEU A 216 1.39 -10.80 -14.56
C LEU A 216 -0.06 -10.50 -14.95
N ASN A 217 -0.25 -9.75 -16.03
CA ASN A 217 -1.57 -9.29 -16.52
C ASN A 217 -2.31 -8.36 -15.52
N SER A 218 -1.56 -7.57 -14.75
CA SER A 218 -2.11 -6.59 -13.80
C SER A 218 -2.58 -5.29 -14.46
N ASN A 219 -2.99 -5.31 -15.73
CA ASN A 219 -3.36 -4.12 -16.49
C ASN A 219 -4.58 -3.42 -15.87
N PRO A 220 -4.42 -2.30 -15.15
CA PRO A 220 -5.56 -1.64 -14.53
C PRO A 220 -6.36 -0.83 -15.55
N LYS A 221 -7.66 -0.80 -15.31
CA LYS A 221 -8.58 0.16 -15.91
C LYS A 221 -9.07 1.10 -14.83
N ALA A 222 -9.29 2.36 -15.18
CA ALA A 222 -9.82 3.33 -14.24
C ALA A 222 -10.89 4.21 -14.90
N GLU A 223 -11.92 4.51 -14.13
CA GLU A 223 -12.94 5.50 -14.46
C GLU A 223 -13.06 6.49 -13.29
N ILE A 224 -12.98 7.78 -13.60
CA ILE A 224 -13.11 8.86 -12.63
C ILE A 224 -14.15 9.83 -13.17
N LEU A 225 -15.18 10.08 -12.38
CA LEU A 225 -16.19 11.10 -12.62
C LEU A 225 -16.03 12.15 -11.54
N ALA A 226 -15.69 13.37 -11.91
CA ALA A 226 -15.47 14.44 -10.96
C ALA A 226 -16.35 15.66 -11.27
N ASN A 227 -16.77 16.34 -10.23
CA ASN A 227 -17.45 17.62 -10.27
C ASN A 227 -16.57 18.66 -9.56
N VAL A 228 -16.22 19.71 -10.28
CA VAL A 228 -15.48 20.87 -9.74
C VAL A 228 -16.50 21.87 -9.25
N LYS A 229 -16.35 22.36 -8.05
CA LYS A 229 -17.17 23.45 -7.50
C LYS A 229 -16.29 24.38 -6.68
N GLU A 230 -16.02 25.55 -7.21
CA GLU A 230 -15.09 26.53 -6.65
C GLU A 230 -13.69 25.92 -6.45
N ASP A 231 -13.19 25.87 -5.23
CA ASP A 231 -11.89 25.33 -4.84
C ASP A 231 -11.92 23.83 -4.46
N LYS A 232 -13.06 23.15 -4.74
CA LYS A 232 -13.27 21.75 -4.36
C LYS A 232 -13.57 20.87 -5.55
N ILE A 233 -13.04 19.64 -5.52
CA ILE A 233 -13.33 18.60 -6.49
C ILE A 233 -13.99 17.44 -5.74
N TYR A 234 -15.19 17.11 -6.13
CA TYR A 234 -15.94 15.94 -5.67
C TYR A 234 -15.80 14.85 -6.73
N ALA A 235 -15.42 13.64 -6.35
CA ALA A 235 -15.23 12.59 -7.33
C ALA A 235 -15.76 11.23 -6.85
N VAL A 236 -16.12 10.40 -7.83
CA VAL A 236 -16.29 8.96 -7.69
C VAL A 236 -15.30 8.29 -8.62
N SER A 237 -14.67 7.19 -8.15
CA SER A 237 -13.73 6.48 -8.98
C SER A 237 -13.89 4.97 -8.89
N LYS A 238 -13.50 4.28 -9.95
CA LYS A 238 -13.40 2.84 -10.01
C LYS A 238 -12.10 2.48 -10.69
N ILE A 239 -11.28 1.69 -9.99
CA ILE A 239 -10.02 1.15 -10.51
C ILE A 239 -10.11 -0.36 -10.38
N TYR A 240 -9.94 -1.08 -11.48
CA TYR A 240 -10.14 -2.53 -11.48
C TYR A 240 -9.22 -3.25 -12.46
N ASN A 241 -8.91 -4.47 -12.11
CA ASN A 241 -8.26 -5.47 -12.96
C ASN A 241 -8.66 -6.87 -12.48
N ASP A 242 -7.97 -7.93 -12.95
CA ASP A 242 -8.27 -9.32 -12.57
C ASP A 242 -7.93 -9.66 -11.11
N TYR A 243 -7.24 -8.78 -10.39
CA TYR A 243 -6.74 -9.01 -9.03
C TYR A 243 -7.46 -8.18 -7.97
N LEU A 244 -7.88 -6.98 -8.33
CA LEU A 244 -8.52 -6.06 -7.40
C LEU A 244 -9.60 -5.22 -8.07
N ASN A 245 -10.55 -4.80 -7.24
CA ASN A 245 -11.56 -3.79 -7.59
C ASN A 245 -11.61 -2.77 -6.47
N LEU A 246 -11.17 -1.54 -6.76
CA LEU A 246 -11.19 -0.42 -5.83
C LEU A 246 -12.25 0.58 -6.30
N GLN A 247 -13.14 0.97 -5.42
CA GLN A 247 -14.18 1.97 -5.66
C GLN A 247 -14.14 3.04 -4.59
N THR A 248 -14.36 4.29 -5.00
CA THR A 248 -14.59 5.42 -4.11
C THR A 248 -15.90 6.10 -4.48
N GLN A 249 -16.66 6.60 -3.50
CA GLN A 249 -17.93 7.28 -3.73
C GLN A 249 -17.97 8.71 -3.18
N LYS A 250 -17.13 9.01 -2.19
CA LYS A 250 -17.11 10.28 -1.47
C LYS A 250 -15.70 10.88 -1.46
N THR A 251 -15.10 11.01 -2.65
CA THR A 251 -13.81 11.69 -2.75
C THR A 251 -14.02 13.19 -2.77
N LEU A 252 -13.34 13.90 -1.89
CA LEU A 252 -13.27 15.36 -1.83
C LEU A 252 -11.80 15.78 -1.86
N TYR A 253 -11.44 16.59 -2.83
CA TYR A 253 -10.15 17.28 -2.86
C TYR A 253 -10.37 18.78 -2.68
N ASP A 254 -9.88 19.34 -1.58
CA ASP A 254 -9.86 20.77 -1.28
C ASP A 254 -8.53 21.35 -1.80
N MET A 255 -8.59 22.04 -2.94
CA MET A 255 -7.42 22.59 -3.63
C MET A 255 -6.73 23.68 -2.81
N SER A 256 -7.50 24.46 -2.05
CA SER A 256 -6.97 25.58 -1.25
C SER A 256 -6.16 25.10 -0.05
N LYS A 257 -6.49 23.93 0.50
CA LYS A 257 -5.85 23.31 1.65
C LYS A 257 -4.90 22.18 1.28
N ASN A 258 -4.92 21.73 0.03
CA ASN A 258 -4.24 20.53 -0.44
C ASN A 258 -4.56 19.28 0.40
N ILE A 259 -5.89 19.07 0.64
CA ILE A 259 -6.42 17.96 1.42
C ILE A 259 -7.28 17.09 0.50
N LEU A 260 -6.93 15.82 0.38
CA LEU A 260 -7.74 14.78 -0.24
C LEU A 260 -8.36 13.90 0.86
N SER A 261 -9.68 13.78 0.87
CA SER A 261 -10.40 12.84 1.73
C SER A 261 -11.26 11.92 0.87
N THR A 262 -11.26 10.63 1.14
CA THR A 262 -12.05 9.67 0.38
C THR A 262 -12.45 8.48 1.24
N ASP A 263 -13.63 7.93 0.95
CA ASP A 263 -13.97 6.55 1.30
C ASP A 263 -13.34 5.59 0.28
N PHE A 264 -13.25 4.34 0.63
CA PHE A 264 -12.85 3.31 -0.32
C PHE A 264 -13.50 1.95 -0.01
N ASN A 265 -13.74 1.20 -1.07
CA ASN A 265 -14.14 -0.20 -1.03
C ASN A 265 -13.21 -0.97 -1.96
N LEU A 266 -12.30 -1.74 -1.36
CA LEU A 266 -11.36 -2.61 -2.05
C LEU A 266 -11.83 -4.05 -1.94
N ASN A 267 -12.00 -4.72 -3.07
CA ASN A 267 -12.27 -6.15 -3.14
C ASN A 267 -11.15 -6.87 -3.87
N ILE A 268 -10.60 -7.89 -3.24
CA ILE A 268 -9.57 -8.79 -3.79
C ILE A 268 -10.21 -10.17 -3.93
N PRO A 269 -10.65 -10.58 -5.13
CA PRO A 269 -11.41 -11.81 -5.31
C PRO A 269 -10.58 -13.08 -5.10
N SER A 270 -9.27 -13.00 -5.26
CA SER A 270 -8.36 -14.14 -5.04
C SER A 270 -6.99 -13.67 -4.56
N LEU A 271 -6.71 -13.91 -3.29
CA LEU A 271 -5.41 -13.60 -2.68
C LEU A 271 -4.27 -14.46 -3.26
N ALA A 272 -4.56 -15.69 -3.70
CA ALA A 272 -3.57 -16.57 -4.30
C ALA A 272 -2.91 -15.96 -5.56
N LYS A 273 -3.64 -15.12 -6.29
CA LYS A 273 -3.10 -14.39 -7.44
C LYS A 273 -2.06 -13.33 -7.06
N LEU A 274 -2.00 -12.91 -5.80
CA LEU A 274 -1.07 -11.91 -5.28
C LEU A 274 0.20 -12.52 -4.68
N GLU A 275 0.46 -13.81 -4.85
CA GLU A 275 1.58 -14.55 -4.24
C GLU A 275 2.94 -13.88 -4.50
N LYS A 276 3.17 -13.34 -5.71
CA LYS A 276 4.40 -12.61 -6.03
C LYS A 276 4.58 -11.36 -5.18
N LEU A 277 3.49 -10.64 -4.91
CA LEU A 277 3.51 -9.41 -4.12
C LEU A 277 3.65 -9.72 -2.62
N THR A 278 2.94 -10.73 -2.12
CA THR A 278 2.94 -11.11 -0.69
C THR A 278 4.09 -12.02 -0.31
N LYS A 279 4.83 -12.57 -1.30
CA LYS A 279 5.88 -13.60 -1.14
C LYS A 279 5.41 -14.86 -0.41
N THR A 280 4.12 -15.00 -0.24
CA THR A 280 3.47 -16.13 0.44
C THR A 280 2.16 -16.41 -0.26
N ARG A 281 1.86 -17.67 -0.51
CA ARG A 281 0.59 -18.07 -1.10
C ARG A 281 -0.53 -17.94 -0.06
N LEU A 282 -1.34 -16.93 -0.23
CA LEU A 282 -2.56 -16.72 0.55
C LEU A 282 -3.76 -17.27 -0.23
N ASN A 283 -4.76 -17.79 0.47
CA ASN A 283 -5.96 -18.35 -0.14
C ASN A 283 -7.19 -17.48 0.17
N GLY A 284 -8.26 -17.66 -0.63
CA GLY A 284 -9.52 -16.98 -0.42
C GLY A 284 -9.60 -15.58 -1.02
N SER A 285 -10.58 -14.82 -0.58
CA SER A 285 -10.85 -13.44 -0.99
C SER A 285 -10.80 -12.50 0.21
N LEU A 286 -10.57 -11.23 -0.04
CA LEU A 286 -10.54 -10.21 1.01
C LEU A 286 -11.26 -8.95 0.54
N GLY A 287 -12.15 -8.42 1.39
CA GLY A 287 -12.72 -7.10 1.25
C GLY A 287 -12.14 -6.14 2.29
N VAL A 288 -11.90 -4.90 1.91
CA VAL A 288 -11.50 -3.84 2.83
C VAL A 288 -12.31 -2.59 2.51
N ILE A 289 -13.04 -2.08 3.48
CA ILE A 289 -13.76 -0.82 3.37
C ILE A 289 -13.18 0.18 4.36
N GLY A 290 -13.22 1.46 4.02
CA GLY A 290 -12.67 2.45 4.93
C GLY A 290 -12.71 3.87 4.40
N GLU A 291 -12.03 4.73 5.15
CA GLU A 291 -11.86 6.14 4.84
C GLU A 291 -10.39 6.53 5.02
N THR A 292 -9.93 7.44 4.20
CA THR A 292 -8.54 7.93 4.27
C THR A 292 -8.46 9.42 3.99
N SER A 293 -7.45 10.07 4.55
CA SER A 293 -7.13 11.46 4.26
C SER A 293 -5.63 11.63 3.99
N VAL A 294 -5.33 12.40 2.96
CA VAL A 294 -3.98 12.77 2.52
C VAL A 294 -3.86 14.28 2.63
N VAL A 295 -2.85 14.77 3.31
CA VAL A 295 -2.57 16.21 3.50
C VAL A 295 -1.17 16.50 2.97
N ASN A 296 -1.04 17.45 2.05
CA ASN A 296 0.24 17.81 1.42
C ASN A 296 1.00 16.57 0.85
N ASN A 297 0.28 15.69 0.15
CA ASN A 297 0.78 14.44 -0.44
C ASN A 297 1.27 13.38 0.57
N ALA A 298 1.02 13.56 1.87
CA ALA A 298 1.33 12.59 2.91
C ALA A 298 0.05 11.97 3.49
N LEU A 299 0.04 10.66 3.69
CA LEU A 299 -1.07 9.96 4.34
C LEU A 299 -1.21 10.45 5.79
N SER A 300 -2.33 11.11 6.10
CA SER A 300 -2.60 11.70 7.41
C SER A 300 -3.43 10.81 8.31
N SER A 301 -4.43 10.14 7.75
CA SER A 301 -5.27 9.21 8.48
C SER A 301 -5.78 8.08 7.57
N LEU A 302 -6.00 6.91 8.18
CA LEU A 302 -6.63 5.76 7.56
C LEU A 302 -7.48 5.07 8.62
N ASN A 303 -8.75 4.80 8.31
CA ASN A 303 -9.59 3.89 9.06
C ASN A 303 -10.09 2.82 8.09
N ALA A 304 -9.86 1.58 8.40
CA ALA A 304 -10.19 0.45 7.54
C ALA A 304 -10.84 -0.67 8.33
N GLN A 305 -11.78 -1.36 7.71
CA GLN A 305 -12.40 -2.59 8.21
C GLN A 305 -12.20 -3.69 7.19
N VAL A 306 -11.68 -4.82 7.63
CA VAL A 306 -11.48 -6.01 6.80
C VAL A 306 -12.74 -6.86 6.85
N ILE A 307 -13.24 -7.24 5.69
CA ILE A 307 -14.45 -8.03 5.50
C ILE A 307 -14.09 -9.46 5.11
N GLY A 308 -14.86 -10.43 5.61
CA GLY A 308 -14.70 -11.84 5.21
C GLY A 308 -13.99 -12.73 6.23
N LEU A 309 -13.38 -12.16 7.29
CA LEU A 309 -12.64 -12.93 8.30
C LEU A 309 -13.52 -13.50 9.43
N GLY A 310 -14.84 -13.25 9.42
CA GLY A 310 -15.67 -13.46 10.61
C GLY A 310 -15.36 -12.39 11.65
N GLY A 311 -16.26 -12.12 12.57
CA GLY A 311 -16.05 -11.05 13.54
C GLY A 311 -15.77 -9.67 12.92
N GLU A 312 -15.21 -8.79 13.71
CA GLU A 312 -14.85 -7.44 13.31
C GLU A 312 -13.32 -7.25 13.34
N VAL A 313 -12.74 -6.83 12.21
CA VAL A 313 -11.30 -6.54 12.10
C VAL A 313 -11.14 -5.11 11.63
N LYS A 314 -10.68 -4.23 12.48
CA LYS A 314 -10.45 -2.81 12.21
C LYS A 314 -8.98 -2.46 12.28
N ALA A 315 -8.53 -1.57 11.41
CA ALA A 315 -7.20 -0.98 11.46
C ALA A 315 -7.30 0.54 11.26
N SER A 316 -6.45 1.29 11.93
CA SER A 316 -6.37 2.72 11.75
C SER A 316 -4.94 3.22 11.80
N LEU A 317 -4.67 4.29 11.03
CA LEU A 317 -3.44 5.05 11.09
C LEU A 317 -3.76 6.44 11.65
N LYS A 318 -3.08 6.81 12.73
CA LYS A 318 -3.19 8.13 13.35
C LYS A 318 -1.81 8.58 13.83
N HIS A 319 -1.41 9.80 13.47
CA HIS A 319 -0.10 10.36 13.86
C HIS A 319 1.08 9.42 13.55
N ASN A 320 1.08 8.84 12.36
CA ASN A 320 2.08 7.85 11.90
C ASN A 320 2.18 6.58 12.75
N LYS A 321 1.14 6.26 13.53
CA LYS A 321 1.04 5.02 14.30
C LYS A 321 -0.12 4.17 13.81
N ILE A 322 0.12 2.86 13.72
CA ILE A 322 -0.88 1.86 13.37
C ILE A 322 -1.55 1.35 14.65
N PHE A 323 -2.86 1.24 14.59
CA PHE A 323 -3.70 0.58 15.59
C PHE A 323 -4.53 -0.48 14.88
N ALA A 324 -4.72 -1.63 15.50
CA ALA A 324 -5.68 -2.62 15.02
C ALA A 324 -6.49 -3.19 16.18
N ASP A 325 -7.76 -3.48 15.92
CA ASP A 325 -8.68 -4.11 16.86
C ASP A 325 -9.36 -5.28 16.14
N ILE A 326 -9.19 -6.48 16.68
CA ILE A 326 -9.71 -7.73 16.17
C ILE A 326 -10.66 -8.30 17.20
N ASN A 327 -11.94 -8.35 16.88
CA ASN A 327 -12.97 -8.90 17.75
C ASN A 327 -13.64 -10.10 17.07
N GLU A 328 -13.52 -11.27 17.71
CA GLU A 328 -14.16 -12.51 17.27
C GLU A 328 -13.81 -12.95 15.83
N ALA A 329 -12.58 -12.63 15.36
CA ALA A 329 -12.16 -13.09 14.02
C ALA A 329 -12.00 -14.62 14.00
N SER A 330 -12.55 -15.27 12.97
CA SER A 330 -12.49 -16.73 12.83
C SER A 330 -11.07 -17.22 12.59
N LEU A 331 -10.54 -18.05 13.49
CA LEU A 331 -9.24 -18.70 13.34
C LEU A 331 -9.20 -19.59 12.08
N GLU A 332 -10.27 -20.29 11.75
CA GLU A 332 -10.38 -21.11 10.54
C GLU A 332 -10.12 -20.28 9.29
N LYS A 333 -10.77 -19.11 9.19
CA LYS A 333 -10.63 -18.22 8.05
C LYS A 333 -9.22 -17.60 7.98
N LEU A 334 -8.68 -17.17 9.12
CA LEU A 334 -7.32 -16.63 9.21
C LEU A 334 -6.27 -17.66 8.79
N LEU A 335 -6.37 -18.88 9.29
CA LEU A 335 -5.46 -19.97 8.95
C LEU A 335 -5.64 -20.43 7.50
N ALA A 336 -6.88 -20.46 6.99
CA ALA A 336 -7.16 -20.77 5.59
C ALA A 336 -6.53 -19.73 4.66
N LEU A 337 -6.58 -18.43 5.00
CA LEU A 337 -5.87 -17.39 4.26
C LEU A 337 -4.36 -17.65 4.23
N ALA A 338 -3.78 -18.05 5.36
CA ALA A 338 -2.35 -18.37 5.48
C ALA A 338 -1.94 -19.72 4.83
N GLY A 339 -2.89 -20.45 4.26
CA GLY A 339 -2.61 -21.72 3.59
C GLY A 339 -2.62 -22.97 4.47
N TYR A 340 -2.97 -22.83 5.76
CA TYR A 340 -2.98 -23.96 6.71
C TYR A 340 -4.32 -24.69 6.80
N GLY A 341 -5.29 -24.34 5.94
CA GLY A 341 -6.62 -24.93 5.97
C GLY A 341 -7.37 -24.62 7.28
N ALA A 342 -8.41 -25.39 7.57
CA ALA A 342 -9.20 -25.27 8.81
C ALA A 342 -8.53 -26.05 9.96
N LEU A 343 -7.28 -25.71 10.28
CA LEU A 343 -6.48 -26.43 11.28
C LEU A 343 -7.00 -26.21 12.70
N VAL A 344 -7.53 -25.02 12.98
CA VAL A 344 -8.06 -24.65 14.30
C VAL A 344 -9.39 -23.93 14.11
N SER A 345 -10.41 -24.33 14.85
CA SER A 345 -11.68 -23.60 14.97
C SER A 345 -11.73 -22.79 16.25
N GLY A 346 -12.38 -21.63 16.19
CA GLY A 346 -12.52 -20.72 17.30
C GLY A 346 -12.33 -19.27 16.87
N ASN A 347 -12.30 -18.38 17.86
CA ASN A 347 -12.24 -16.95 17.62
C ASN A 347 -10.99 -16.31 18.23
N LEU A 348 -10.39 -15.38 17.48
CA LEU A 348 -9.30 -14.55 17.92
C LEU A 348 -9.81 -13.17 18.31
N ASN A 349 -9.42 -12.72 19.48
CA ASN A 349 -9.50 -11.33 19.92
C ASN A 349 -8.08 -10.79 20.04
N ALA A 350 -7.75 -9.67 19.37
CA ALA A 350 -6.42 -9.10 19.48
C ALA A 350 -6.45 -7.58 19.34
N LYS A 351 -5.48 -6.92 19.97
CA LYS A 351 -5.26 -5.47 19.89
C LYS A 351 -3.81 -5.17 19.60
N LEU A 352 -3.58 -4.39 18.56
CA LEU A 352 -2.29 -3.80 18.23
C LEU A 352 -2.35 -2.31 18.55
N LEU A 353 -1.45 -1.83 19.37
CA LEU A 353 -1.42 -0.44 19.82
C LEU A 353 -0.08 0.19 19.45
N ASN A 354 -0.13 1.46 19.03
CA ASN A 354 1.04 2.32 18.82
C ASN A 354 2.13 1.73 17.93
N ALA A 355 1.78 0.87 16.95
CA ALA A 355 2.79 0.29 16.09
C ALA A 355 3.36 1.32 15.12
N ASP A 356 4.68 1.32 14.97
CA ASP A 356 5.35 2.07 13.90
C ASP A 356 5.06 1.44 12.54
N LEU A 357 5.23 2.19 11.46
CA LEU A 357 4.99 1.69 10.10
C LEU A 357 5.91 0.52 9.72
N ASP A 358 7.08 0.42 10.33
CA ASP A 358 8.06 -0.65 10.16
C ASP A 358 7.96 -1.74 11.24
N PHE A 359 6.98 -1.65 12.16
CA PHE A 359 6.79 -2.55 13.29
C PHE A 359 8.00 -2.65 14.24
N SER A 360 8.89 -1.67 14.24
CA SER A 360 10.03 -1.63 15.18
C SER A 360 9.61 -1.41 16.62
N ASN A 361 8.47 -0.76 16.83
CA ASN A 361 7.84 -0.54 18.13
C ASN A 361 6.35 -0.86 18.03
N PHE A 362 5.82 -1.64 18.97
CA PHE A 362 4.38 -1.91 19.09
C PHE A 362 4.03 -2.54 20.45
N ASP A 363 2.76 -2.47 20.82
CA ASP A 363 2.14 -3.27 21.87
C ASP A 363 1.08 -4.18 21.24
N LEU A 364 1.12 -5.48 21.55
CA LEU A 364 0.19 -6.48 21.07
C LEU A 364 -0.40 -7.28 22.23
N GLU A 365 -1.72 -7.41 22.24
CA GLU A 365 -2.44 -8.33 23.10
C GLU A 365 -3.28 -9.27 22.24
N ALA A 366 -3.30 -10.57 22.53
CA ALA A 366 -4.07 -11.56 21.80
C ALA A 366 -4.70 -12.59 22.75
N LYS A 367 -5.97 -12.91 22.53
CA LYS A 367 -6.72 -13.90 23.27
C LYS A 367 -7.48 -14.85 22.37
N ILE A 368 -7.39 -16.13 22.68
CA ILE A 368 -8.16 -17.20 22.07
C ILE A 368 -8.84 -17.95 23.20
N ASN A 369 -10.15 -18.14 23.11
CA ASN A 369 -10.92 -18.86 24.12
C ASN A 369 -11.53 -20.12 23.52
N ASN A 370 -11.31 -21.26 24.18
CA ASN A 370 -11.92 -22.56 23.83
C ASN A 370 -11.81 -22.95 22.35
N ALA A 371 -10.67 -22.65 21.74
CA ALA A 371 -10.40 -23.06 20.36
C ALA A 371 -10.19 -24.58 20.29
N LYS A 372 -10.55 -25.18 19.17
CA LYS A 372 -10.47 -26.61 18.96
C LYS A 372 -9.55 -26.94 17.80
N ILE A 373 -8.60 -27.84 18.02
CA ILE A 373 -7.72 -28.33 16.96
C ILE A 373 -8.48 -29.34 16.09
N ASN A 374 -8.42 -29.16 14.77
CA ASN A 374 -8.88 -30.14 13.80
C ASN A 374 -7.82 -31.24 13.65
N THR A 375 -7.98 -32.31 14.42
CA THR A 375 -7.00 -33.41 14.48
C THR A 375 -6.83 -34.13 13.12
N ASN A 376 -7.88 -34.18 12.30
CA ASN A 376 -7.80 -34.77 10.95
C ASN A 376 -6.94 -33.93 10.02
N GLU A 377 -7.06 -32.61 10.05
CA GLU A 377 -6.20 -31.71 9.26
C GLU A 377 -4.76 -31.72 9.77
N LEU A 378 -4.57 -31.73 11.09
CA LEU A 378 -3.25 -31.85 11.71
C LEU A 378 -2.55 -33.15 11.30
N LYS A 379 -3.27 -34.29 11.30
CA LYS A 379 -2.74 -35.57 10.83
C LYS A 379 -2.29 -35.53 9.36
N LYS A 380 -3.05 -34.86 8.49
CA LYS A 380 -2.68 -34.69 7.07
C LYS A 380 -1.40 -33.87 6.90
N ILE A 381 -1.29 -32.75 7.63
CA ILE A 381 -0.19 -31.78 7.46
C ILE A 381 1.08 -32.22 8.18
N ALA A 382 0.95 -32.58 9.47
CA ALA A 382 2.09 -32.87 10.35
C ALA A 382 2.33 -34.36 10.62
N LYS A 383 1.44 -35.25 10.18
CA LYS A 383 1.45 -36.70 10.47
C LYS A 383 1.40 -37.02 11.97
N ILE A 384 0.83 -36.11 12.77
CA ILE A 384 0.68 -36.23 14.23
C ILE A 384 -0.78 -36.56 14.55
N GLU A 385 -1.00 -37.59 15.35
CA GLU A 385 -2.32 -37.96 15.87
C GLU A 385 -2.48 -37.35 17.27
N LEU A 386 -3.20 -36.23 17.38
CA LEU A 386 -3.61 -35.69 18.67
C LEU A 386 -5.01 -36.17 19.03
N PRO A 387 -5.31 -36.37 20.31
CA PRO A 387 -6.69 -36.51 20.78
C PRO A 387 -7.48 -35.20 20.56
N ASN A 388 -8.78 -35.24 20.80
CA ASN A 388 -9.60 -34.04 20.72
C ASN A 388 -9.06 -32.94 21.66
N THR A 389 -8.49 -31.90 21.09
CA THR A 389 -7.77 -30.87 21.82
C THR A 389 -8.52 -29.56 21.78
N ILE A 390 -8.83 -29.04 22.98
CA ILE A 390 -9.42 -27.72 23.19
C ILE A 390 -8.39 -26.89 23.96
N PHE A 391 -8.18 -25.63 23.55
CA PHE A 391 -7.23 -24.74 24.21
C PHE A 391 -7.71 -23.30 24.30
N SER A 392 -7.15 -22.58 25.25
CA SER A 392 -7.27 -21.13 25.38
C SER A 392 -5.86 -20.54 25.47
N LEU A 393 -5.62 -19.41 24.83
CA LEU A 393 -4.36 -18.70 24.80
C LEU A 393 -4.57 -17.25 25.24
N ASP A 394 -3.71 -16.75 26.12
CA ASP A 394 -3.57 -15.32 26.44
C ASP A 394 -2.12 -14.93 26.20
N ALA A 395 -1.87 -14.00 25.28
CA ALA A 395 -0.53 -13.61 24.88
C ALA A 395 -0.41 -12.08 24.82
N LYS A 396 0.73 -11.58 25.27
CA LYS A 396 1.12 -10.17 25.18
C LYS A 396 2.52 -10.05 24.61
N ALA A 397 2.74 -9.05 23.79
CA ALA A 397 4.07 -8.73 23.27
C ALA A 397 4.26 -7.21 23.23
N ASN A 398 5.45 -6.76 23.57
CA ASN A 398 5.87 -5.37 23.45
C ASN A 398 7.18 -5.32 22.66
N ALA A 399 7.21 -4.60 21.56
CA ALA A 399 8.42 -4.40 20.77
C ALA A 399 9.01 -3.00 21.01
N LYS A 400 10.32 -2.94 21.21
CA LYS A 400 11.11 -1.71 21.27
C LYS A 400 12.40 -1.88 20.47
N ASN A 401 12.60 -1.05 19.45
CA ASN A 401 13.79 -1.09 18.59
C ASN A 401 14.09 -2.50 18.03
N SER A 402 13.03 -3.21 17.59
CA SER A 402 13.10 -4.59 17.11
C SER A 402 13.41 -5.66 18.16
N ASN A 403 13.44 -5.32 19.47
CA ASN A 403 13.46 -6.28 20.55
C ASN A 403 12.02 -6.51 21.05
N ILE A 404 11.52 -7.72 20.94
CA ILE A 404 10.18 -8.12 21.37
C ILE A 404 10.28 -8.78 22.73
N SER A 405 9.65 -8.21 23.75
CA SER A 405 9.39 -8.89 25.02
C SER A 405 8.00 -9.53 24.95
N TYR A 406 7.87 -10.78 25.31
CA TYR A 406 6.60 -11.50 25.24
C TYR A 406 6.29 -12.27 26.52
N ASN A 407 4.99 -12.49 26.74
CA ASN A 407 4.43 -13.33 27.79
C ASN A 407 3.19 -14.05 27.21
N ALA A 408 3.09 -15.37 27.43
CA ALA A 408 1.95 -16.15 27.02
C ALA A 408 1.58 -17.22 28.04
N LEU A 409 0.28 -17.47 28.14
CA LEU A 409 -0.34 -18.53 28.93
C LEU A 409 -1.16 -19.42 28.00
N LEU A 410 -1.03 -20.73 28.12
CA LEU A 410 -1.85 -21.69 27.40
C LEU A 410 -2.53 -22.63 28.38
N ALA A 411 -3.83 -22.75 28.27
CA ALA A 411 -4.60 -23.75 28.99
C ALA A 411 -5.22 -24.72 27.97
N SER A 412 -4.97 -26.01 28.09
CA SER A 412 -5.58 -27.02 27.24
C SER A 412 -5.82 -28.31 28.02
N ASN A 413 -6.63 -29.20 27.46
CA ASN A 413 -6.82 -30.54 28.02
C ASN A 413 -5.59 -31.47 27.86
N LEU A 414 -4.58 -31.07 27.07
CA LEU A 414 -3.36 -31.84 26.87
C LEU A 414 -2.19 -31.30 27.69
N LEU A 415 -1.92 -30.02 27.54
CA LEU A 415 -0.73 -29.35 28.05
C LEU A 415 -1.13 -27.95 28.54
N ASN A 416 -0.71 -27.61 29.75
CA ASN A 416 -0.88 -26.28 30.29
C ASN A 416 0.47 -25.57 30.37
N ILE A 417 0.56 -24.35 29.85
CA ILE A 417 1.73 -23.48 29.99
C ILE A 417 1.35 -22.36 30.94
N LYS A 418 1.88 -22.44 32.16
CA LYS A 418 1.67 -21.43 33.23
C LYS A 418 2.52 -20.20 33.02
N LYS A 419 3.62 -20.34 32.28
CA LYS A 419 4.56 -19.27 32.00
C LYS A 419 5.30 -19.58 30.70
N LEU A 420 5.21 -18.70 29.75
CA LEU A 420 6.11 -18.64 28.59
C LEU A 420 6.45 -17.17 28.40
N GLN A 421 7.64 -16.77 28.80
CA GLN A 421 8.08 -15.39 28.71
C GLN A 421 9.50 -15.29 28.19
N GLY A 422 9.83 -14.16 27.59
CA GLY A 422 11.18 -13.97 27.09
C GLY A 422 11.33 -12.74 26.22
N THR A 423 12.43 -12.74 25.47
CA THR A 423 12.76 -11.70 24.51
C THR A 423 13.16 -12.31 23.17
N TYR A 424 12.76 -11.68 22.09
CA TYR A 424 13.16 -12.04 20.73
C TYR A 424 13.67 -10.82 19.98
N ASN A 425 14.87 -10.89 19.44
CA ASN A 425 15.45 -9.83 18.64
C ASN A 425 15.25 -10.14 17.14
N LEU A 426 14.50 -9.28 16.44
CA LEU A 426 14.18 -9.45 15.03
C LEU A 426 15.39 -9.32 14.09
N LYS A 427 16.48 -8.65 14.53
CA LYS A 427 17.64 -8.37 13.66
C LYS A 427 18.60 -9.55 13.56
N ASN A 428 18.83 -10.24 14.68
CA ASN A 428 19.78 -11.35 14.76
C ASN A 428 19.12 -12.69 15.06
N SER A 429 17.77 -12.74 15.14
CA SER A 429 16.98 -13.93 15.46
C SER A 429 17.37 -14.56 16.80
N GLU A 430 17.70 -13.73 17.78
CA GLU A 430 18.09 -14.17 19.12
C GLU A 430 16.85 -14.31 20.01
N LEU A 431 16.64 -15.50 20.57
CA LEU A 431 15.54 -15.85 21.45
C LEU A 431 16.07 -16.19 22.85
N ASN A 432 15.61 -15.49 23.85
CA ASN A 432 15.73 -15.90 25.26
C ASN A 432 14.33 -16.26 25.75
N THR A 433 14.14 -17.44 26.31
CA THR A 433 12.84 -17.91 26.77
C THR A 433 12.89 -18.61 28.12
N ASP A 434 11.82 -18.47 28.89
CA ASP A 434 11.58 -19.12 30.20
C ASP A 434 10.19 -19.76 30.14
N LEU A 435 10.13 -21.07 30.21
CA LEU A 435 8.95 -21.91 30.09
C LEU A 435 8.65 -22.63 31.40
N ASN A 436 7.40 -22.59 31.85
CA ASN A 436 6.86 -23.51 32.84
C ASN A 436 5.59 -24.15 32.25
N ALA A 437 5.64 -25.45 32.05
CA ALA A 437 4.56 -26.23 31.48
C ALA A 437 4.28 -27.49 32.33
N PHE A 438 3.03 -27.95 32.32
CA PHE A 438 2.68 -29.21 32.97
C PHE A 438 1.61 -29.98 32.17
N ILE A 439 1.69 -31.30 32.31
CA ILE A 439 0.78 -32.27 31.71
C ILE A 439 0.07 -32.99 32.85
N ASP A 440 -1.24 -32.83 32.96
CA ASP A 440 -2.05 -33.46 34.00
C ASP A 440 -2.26 -34.95 33.78
N ASP A 441 -2.30 -35.37 32.52
CA ASP A 441 -2.57 -36.75 32.13
C ASP A 441 -1.76 -37.15 30.88
N LEU A 442 -0.67 -37.88 31.10
CA LEU A 442 0.19 -38.42 30.08
C LEU A 442 -0.52 -39.44 29.18
N SER A 443 -1.67 -40.03 29.61
CA SER A 443 -2.41 -41.01 28.82
C SER A 443 -2.91 -40.42 27.50
N GLN A 444 -3.13 -39.11 27.42
CA GLN A 444 -3.51 -38.37 26.24
C GLN A 444 -2.47 -38.44 25.12
N PHE A 445 -1.20 -38.72 25.47
CA PHE A 445 -0.10 -38.82 24.50
C PHE A 445 0.23 -40.27 24.10
N SER A 446 -0.55 -41.24 24.58
CA SER A 446 -0.30 -42.67 24.30
C SER A 446 -0.28 -43.00 22.81
N ALA A 447 -1.15 -42.39 22.02
CA ALA A 447 -1.18 -42.62 20.56
C ALA A 447 0.09 -42.05 19.87
N ILE A 448 0.63 -40.95 20.34
CA ILE A 448 1.86 -40.36 19.82
C ILE A 448 3.08 -41.17 20.21
N ALA A 449 3.11 -41.63 21.47
CA ALA A 449 4.21 -42.43 22.01
C ALA A 449 4.24 -43.89 21.47
N GLY A 450 3.15 -44.33 20.82
CA GLY A 450 3.01 -45.71 20.36
C GLY A 450 2.86 -46.72 21.49
N GLN A 451 2.67 -46.28 22.73
CA GLN A 451 2.49 -47.11 23.91
C GLN A 451 1.58 -46.42 24.94
N LYS A 452 0.97 -47.20 25.83
CA LYS A 452 0.15 -46.67 26.91
C LYS A 452 1.02 -45.84 27.85
N LEU A 453 0.65 -44.59 28.06
CA LEU A 453 1.28 -43.72 29.07
C LEU A 453 0.28 -43.45 30.17
N GLN A 454 0.76 -43.16 31.40
CA GLN A 454 -0.07 -42.74 32.52
C GLN A 454 0.73 -41.79 33.43
N GLY A 455 0.04 -40.98 34.22
CA GLY A 455 0.68 -40.10 35.16
C GLY A 455 0.76 -38.65 34.73
N LYS A 456 1.60 -37.89 35.40
CA LYS A 456 1.76 -36.43 35.21
C LYS A 456 3.22 -36.09 34.94
N ALA A 457 3.43 -34.93 34.31
CA ALA A 457 4.77 -34.38 34.10
C ALA A 457 4.77 -32.84 34.27
N ASP A 458 5.80 -32.32 34.90
CA ASP A 458 6.07 -30.88 34.98
C ASP A 458 7.39 -30.60 34.28
N LEU A 459 7.44 -29.48 33.53
CA LEU A 459 8.62 -29.04 32.81
C LEU A 459 8.88 -27.55 33.09
N ASN A 460 10.10 -27.27 33.52
CA ASN A 460 10.65 -25.93 33.57
C ASN A 460 11.86 -25.85 32.66
N ALA A 461 11.93 -24.87 31.79
CA ALA A 461 13.05 -24.74 30.87
C ALA A 461 13.40 -23.26 30.61
N LYS A 462 14.70 -22.99 30.55
CA LYS A 462 15.25 -21.72 30.08
C LYS A 462 16.15 -22.01 28.89
N ALA A 463 15.97 -21.28 27.83
CA ALA A 463 16.78 -21.46 26.61
C ALA A 463 17.23 -20.11 26.03
N HIS A 464 18.46 -20.12 25.52
CA HIS A 464 19.02 -19.07 24.67
C HIS A 464 19.32 -19.67 23.30
N ILE A 465 18.71 -19.13 22.26
CA ILE A 465 18.75 -19.66 20.90
C ILE A 465 19.10 -18.53 19.94
N ILE A 466 20.01 -18.74 18.99
CA ILE A 466 20.33 -17.81 17.92
C ILE A 466 20.05 -18.52 16.57
N GLY A 467 19.12 -17.96 15.80
CA GLY A 467 18.63 -18.62 14.60
C GLY A 467 17.98 -19.97 14.93
N THR A 468 18.61 -21.08 14.50
CA THR A 468 18.17 -22.46 14.81
C THR A 468 19.08 -23.18 15.83
N GLN A 469 20.11 -22.49 16.34
CA GLN A 469 21.11 -23.09 17.20
C GLN A 469 20.86 -22.76 18.68
N ILE A 470 20.73 -23.78 19.50
CA ILE A 470 20.69 -23.65 20.95
C ILE A 470 22.08 -23.22 21.43
N GLN A 471 22.17 -22.07 22.07
CA GLN A 471 23.40 -21.58 22.70
C GLN A 471 23.49 -22.01 24.17
N ASN A 472 22.34 -22.08 24.81
CA ASN A 472 22.22 -22.52 26.20
C ASN A 472 20.83 -23.11 26.44
N LEU A 473 20.77 -24.19 27.20
CA LEU A 473 19.52 -24.81 27.67
C LEU A 473 19.72 -25.26 29.10
N ASN A 474 18.79 -24.89 29.98
CA ASN A 474 18.63 -25.47 31.29
C ASN A 474 17.18 -25.90 31.44
N ALA A 475 16.94 -27.19 31.61
CA ALA A 475 15.60 -27.74 31.73
C ALA A 475 15.51 -28.72 32.89
N ASN A 476 14.40 -28.71 33.61
CA ASN A 476 14.06 -29.63 34.65
C ASN A 476 12.67 -30.19 34.39
N ALA A 477 12.55 -31.53 34.40
CA ALA A 477 11.28 -32.22 34.32
C ALA A 477 11.06 -33.05 35.60
N ASN A 478 9.90 -32.89 36.22
CA ASN A 478 9.47 -33.75 37.33
C ASN A 478 8.60 -34.87 36.76
N LEU A 479 9.01 -36.11 36.96
CA LEU A 479 8.34 -37.28 36.45
C LEU A 479 8.61 -38.46 37.39
N ALA A 480 7.64 -39.34 37.58
CA ALA A 480 7.80 -40.55 38.42
C ALA A 480 8.46 -40.28 39.80
N ASP A 481 8.04 -39.23 40.49
CA ASP A 481 8.57 -38.74 41.78
C ASP A 481 10.07 -38.38 41.80
N GLY A 482 10.73 -38.42 40.66
CA GLY A 482 12.11 -37.99 40.49
C GLY A 482 12.23 -36.76 39.59
N VAL A 483 13.47 -36.38 39.34
CA VAL A 483 13.81 -35.19 38.55
C VAL A 483 14.74 -35.55 37.39
N ILE A 484 14.43 -35.06 36.20
CA ILE A 484 15.32 -35.12 35.06
C ILE A 484 15.82 -33.69 34.81
N LYS A 485 17.14 -33.49 34.87
CA LYS A 485 17.78 -32.20 34.54
C LYS A 485 18.53 -32.34 33.21
N ALA A 486 18.37 -31.35 32.34
CA ALA A 486 19.08 -31.28 31.10
C ALA A 486 19.78 -29.93 30.99
N ASP A 487 21.08 -29.93 30.82
CA ASP A 487 21.91 -28.74 30.67
C ASP A 487 22.68 -28.84 29.34
N SER A 488 22.64 -27.79 28.54
CA SER A 488 23.39 -27.73 27.31
C SER A 488 24.04 -26.35 27.12
N ASN A 489 25.26 -26.35 26.62
CA ASN A 489 25.99 -25.14 26.20
C ASN A 489 26.00 -24.96 24.66
N GLY A 490 25.04 -25.59 23.96
CA GLY A 490 24.93 -25.55 22.51
C GLY A 490 25.81 -26.56 21.76
N LYS A 491 26.80 -27.16 22.42
CA LYS A 491 27.67 -28.22 21.85
C LYS A 491 27.46 -29.54 22.55
N LYS A 492 27.41 -29.53 23.87
CA LYS A 492 27.26 -30.70 24.72
C LYS A 492 25.91 -30.70 25.42
N LEU A 493 25.40 -31.88 25.71
CA LEU A 493 24.18 -32.07 26.51
C LEU A 493 24.46 -32.98 27.69
N ASP A 494 24.25 -32.48 28.87
CA ASP A 494 24.35 -33.22 30.14
C ASP A 494 22.93 -33.50 30.63
N LEU A 495 22.58 -34.78 30.79
CA LEU A 495 21.34 -35.21 31.42
C LEU A 495 21.66 -35.84 32.77
N ASN A 496 20.96 -35.41 33.78
CA ASN A 496 21.03 -35.97 35.12
C ASN A 496 19.63 -36.43 35.55
N ILE A 497 19.47 -37.69 35.81
CA ILE A 497 18.25 -38.35 36.27
C ILE A 497 18.46 -38.72 37.74
N ASP A 498 17.63 -38.13 38.59
CA ASP A 498 17.72 -38.31 40.05
C ASP A 498 16.42 -38.90 40.59
N LYS A 499 16.56 -40.03 41.25
CA LYS A 499 15.53 -40.73 42.06
C LYS A 499 14.21 -41.01 41.31
N LEU A 500 14.22 -41.39 40.03
CA LEU A 500 13.00 -41.84 39.40
C LEU A 500 12.50 -43.17 40.03
N ASP A 501 11.23 -43.15 40.45
CA ASP A 501 10.57 -44.36 40.96
C ASP A 501 10.30 -45.36 39.83
N LEU A 502 10.90 -46.55 39.92
CA LEU A 502 10.76 -47.62 38.93
C LEU A 502 9.32 -48.09 38.75
N SER A 503 8.56 -48.22 39.84
CA SER A 503 7.17 -48.66 39.79
C SER A 503 6.32 -47.64 39.01
N LYS A 504 6.54 -46.34 39.26
CA LYS A 504 5.86 -45.26 38.52
C LYS A 504 6.33 -45.15 37.09
N LEU A 505 7.60 -45.38 36.78
CA LEU A 505 8.10 -45.45 35.41
C LEU A 505 7.40 -46.55 34.60
N PHE A 506 7.25 -47.75 35.18
CA PHE A 506 6.48 -48.81 34.54
C PHE A 506 5.03 -48.42 34.32
N VAL A 507 4.39 -47.81 35.29
CA VAL A 507 3.02 -47.29 35.19
C VAL A 507 2.95 -46.22 34.05
N ILE A 508 3.86 -45.26 34.05
CA ILE A 508 3.95 -44.24 33.00
C ILE A 508 4.09 -44.89 31.61
N ALA A 509 4.96 -45.92 31.53
CA ALA A 509 5.17 -46.66 30.27
C ALA A 509 4.03 -47.64 29.93
N GLY A 510 2.98 -47.72 30.76
CA GLY A 510 1.87 -48.66 30.54
C GLY A 510 2.30 -50.12 30.68
N MET A 511 3.41 -50.40 31.35
CA MET A 511 3.97 -51.71 31.55
C MET A 511 3.55 -52.28 32.90
N PRO A 512 3.49 -53.61 33.07
CA PRO A 512 3.34 -54.20 34.37
C PRO A 512 4.50 -53.81 35.31
N ASN A 513 4.23 -53.74 36.59
CA ASN A 513 5.24 -53.38 37.58
C ASN A 513 6.24 -54.53 37.77
N TYR A 514 7.34 -54.55 36.99
CA TYR A 514 8.38 -55.57 37.05
C TYR A 514 9.37 -55.40 38.16
N ALA A 515 9.52 -54.17 38.68
CA ALA A 515 10.42 -53.89 39.77
C ALA A 515 9.96 -52.62 40.54
N SER A 516 10.26 -52.54 41.79
CA SER A 516 10.15 -51.34 42.62
C SER A 516 11.54 -50.88 43.03
N GLY A 517 11.71 -49.57 43.23
CA GLY A 517 12.98 -48.98 43.58
C GLY A 517 13.24 -47.67 42.86
N VAL A 518 14.49 -47.28 42.83
CA VAL A 518 14.90 -45.95 42.36
C VAL A 518 15.95 -46.09 41.24
N VAL A 519 15.80 -45.29 40.18
CA VAL A 519 16.78 -45.14 39.12
C VAL A 519 17.44 -43.78 39.16
N ASN A 520 18.77 -43.79 39.08
CA ASN A 520 19.60 -42.63 38.83
C ASN A 520 20.35 -42.84 37.52
N ALA A 521 20.49 -41.82 36.70
CA ALA A 521 21.33 -41.91 35.53
C ALA A 521 22.02 -40.58 35.24
N LYS A 522 23.22 -40.69 34.69
CA LYS A 522 23.97 -39.52 34.19
C LYS A 522 24.42 -39.79 32.79
N VAL A 523 23.97 -38.95 31.85
CA VAL A 523 24.30 -39.04 30.43
C VAL A 523 25.01 -37.78 30.02
N ASN A 524 26.20 -37.91 29.47
CA ASN A 524 26.98 -36.81 28.96
C ASN A 524 27.16 -37.04 27.44
N LEU A 525 26.53 -36.20 26.63
CA LEU A 525 26.64 -36.23 25.17
C LEU A 525 27.63 -35.16 24.72
N ASP A 526 28.57 -35.55 23.86
CA ASP A 526 29.58 -34.65 23.31
C ASP A 526 29.03 -33.76 22.17
N ASN A 527 27.88 -34.14 21.64
CA ASN A 527 27.11 -33.37 20.67
C ASN A 527 25.60 -33.50 20.90
N ILE A 528 24.81 -32.63 20.31
CA ILE A 528 23.33 -32.63 20.34
C ILE A 528 22.73 -33.10 19.01
N ASP A 529 23.51 -33.74 18.14
CA ASP A 529 23.02 -34.38 16.91
C ASP A 529 22.46 -35.76 17.25
N PHE A 530 21.14 -35.88 17.34
CA PHE A 530 20.45 -37.12 17.66
C PHE A 530 20.63 -38.23 16.60
N ASN A 531 21.08 -37.88 15.39
CA ASN A 531 21.39 -38.87 14.35
C ASN A 531 22.81 -39.46 14.48
N ASN A 532 23.66 -38.77 15.26
CA ASN A 532 25.06 -39.18 15.46
C ASN A 532 25.47 -38.95 16.91
N LEU A 533 24.83 -39.69 17.83
CA LEU A 533 25.05 -39.57 19.27
C LEU A 533 26.43 -40.11 19.64
N ASN A 534 27.21 -39.30 20.35
CA ASN A 534 28.48 -39.68 20.95
C ASN A 534 28.52 -39.19 22.41
N GLY A 535 28.89 -40.05 23.33
CA GLY A 535 28.92 -39.68 24.74
C GLY A 535 29.05 -40.86 25.70
N LYS A 536 28.82 -40.62 26.96
CA LYS A 536 28.89 -41.58 28.07
C LYS A 536 27.59 -41.59 28.85
N ALA A 537 27.13 -42.78 29.23
CA ALA A 537 25.97 -42.93 30.09
C ALA A 537 26.32 -43.87 31.25
N ASN A 538 25.99 -43.41 32.47
CA ASN A 538 26.05 -44.21 33.68
C ASN A 538 24.62 -44.35 34.23
N LEU A 539 24.21 -45.59 34.53
CA LEU A 539 22.89 -45.87 35.07
C LEU A 539 23.06 -46.72 36.34
N GLU A 540 22.41 -46.29 37.38
CA GLU A 540 22.32 -47.04 38.65
C GLU A 540 20.85 -47.25 39.00
N ALA A 541 20.47 -48.50 39.20
CA ALA A 541 19.12 -48.85 39.64
C ALA A 541 19.24 -49.69 40.95
N LYS A 542 18.55 -49.21 41.97
CA LYS A 542 18.45 -49.92 43.24
C LYS A 542 16.99 -50.28 43.50
N GLY A 543 16.69 -51.55 43.63
CA GLY A 543 15.31 -51.96 43.77
C GLY A 543 15.14 -53.45 43.99
N ILE A 544 13.89 -53.85 44.02
CA ILE A 544 13.46 -55.22 44.20
C ILE A 544 12.67 -55.67 42.96
N LEU A 545 13.01 -56.81 42.40
CA LEU A 545 12.28 -57.41 41.29
C LEU A 545 10.94 -57.98 41.78
N ASN A 546 9.88 -57.77 41.03
CA ASN A 546 8.57 -58.35 41.28
C ASN A 546 8.49 -59.76 40.68
N ALA A 547 8.86 -60.76 41.48
CA ALA A 547 8.90 -62.15 41.04
C ALA A 547 7.54 -62.65 40.52
N ALA A 548 6.43 -62.21 41.12
CA ALA A 548 5.09 -62.60 40.72
C ALA A 548 4.69 -62.04 39.34
N THR A 549 5.20 -60.88 38.97
CA THR A 549 4.95 -60.26 37.64
C THR A 549 5.90 -60.88 36.59
N LEU A 550 7.16 -61.12 36.96
CA LEU A 550 8.16 -61.73 36.06
C LEU A 550 7.85 -63.16 35.73
N SER A 551 7.36 -63.96 36.67
CA SER A 551 6.98 -65.38 36.42
C SER A 551 5.86 -65.51 35.35
N LYS A 552 4.98 -64.50 35.21
CA LYS A 552 3.94 -64.49 34.16
C LYS A 552 4.47 -64.27 32.73
N ILE A 553 5.71 -63.86 32.58
CA ILE A 553 6.34 -63.60 31.27
C ILE A 553 7.30 -64.76 30.93
N LEU A 554 7.87 -65.39 31.95
CA LEU A 554 8.86 -66.44 31.78
C LEU A 554 8.24 -67.86 31.67
N ASN A 555 6.93 -67.95 31.92
CA ASN A 555 6.09 -69.10 31.62
C ASN A 555 5.23 -68.84 30.36
#